data_498f350123a4bfa99cf3520d003cb735
#
_entry.id   498f350123a4bfa99cf3520d003cb735
#
_cell.length_a   1.000
_cell.length_b   1.000
_cell.length_c   1.000
_cell.angle_alpha   90.00
_cell.angle_beta   90.00
_cell.angle_gamma   90.00
#
_symmetry.space_group_name_H-M   'P 1'
#
loop_
_entity.id
_entity.type
_entity.pdbx_description
1 polymer ?
#
loop_
_entity_poly.entity_id
_entity_poly.type
_entity_poly.pdbx_seq_one_letter_code
_entity_poly.pdbx_strand_id
1 'polypeptide(L)'
;MKALQFSATGDLAALHVVDLPTPVPGAGQVLVRIKAAGLNPSDVKNVLGRFPYTTLPRVPGRDFAGVVEQGPAQLLGQEVWGTGKELGFFADGSHAQYVVLPAQGVARKPRHLSFAQAASLGVPYTTAWDALERSGVARGTRLLVIGGGAVASAALALAKVRGAQVLAAARRVEQVQALEAQGYPTLHLQQPETLAAQVAEVYAGGAEVIFDTTGFWLPASVPALATFGRIAIIAAPVDGHVQLPALALYRKGGSVVGINSLLYGVEACAAMLEQFGRYFDEGLLPLPEGLVESPLERGLERYAEVNQGRGEKNILIP
;
A
#
# COMPACT_ATOMS: atom_id res chain seq x y z
N MET A 1 -27.64 -1.31 -4.49
CA MET A 1 -26.55 -0.81 -3.61
C MET A 1 -25.91 0.41 -4.24
N LYS A 2 -25.50 1.38 -3.43
CA LYS A 2 -24.70 2.51 -3.92
C LYS A 2 -23.25 2.09 -4.18
N ALA A 3 -22.65 2.61 -5.23
CA ALA A 3 -21.26 2.39 -5.61
C ALA A 3 -20.69 3.61 -6.35
N LEU A 4 -19.38 3.79 -6.30
CA LEU A 4 -18.66 4.59 -7.28
C LEU A 4 -18.40 3.71 -8.49
N GLN A 5 -18.63 4.23 -9.70
CA GLN A 5 -18.37 3.48 -10.94
C GLN A 5 -17.79 4.40 -11.99
N PHE A 6 -16.88 3.87 -12.81
CA PHE A 6 -16.38 4.52 -14.02
C PHE A 6 -16.52 3.60 -15.22
N SER A 7 -16.90 4.17 -16.36
CA SER A 7 -17.11 3.47 -17.64
C SER A 7 -16.11 3.86 -18.72
N ALA A 8 -15.24 4.83 -18.42
CA ALA A 8 -14.12 5.24 -19.26
C ALA A 8 -12.93 5.59 -18.38
N THR A 9 -11.73 5.50 -18.91
CA THR A 9 -10.49 5.88 -18.23
C THR A 9 -9.94 7.19 -18.80
N GLY A 10 -9.04 7.84 -18.05
CA GLY A 10 -8.30 9.03 -18.49
C GLY A 10 -8.67 10.31 -17.76
N ASP A 11 -9.87 10.38 -17.20
CA ASP A 11 -10.34 11.53 -16.41
C ASP A 11 -11.10 11.07 -15.17
N LEU A 12 -10.86 11.74 -14.05
CA LEU A 12 -11.61 11.48 -12.81
C LEU A 12 -13.09 11.84 -12.92
N ALA A 13 -13.46 12.75 -13.83
CA ALA A 13 -14.86 13.08 -14.12
C ALA A 13 -15.69 11.89 -14.64
N ALA A 14 -15.05 10.81 -15.06
CA ALA A 14 -15.73 9.56 -15.42
C ALA A 14 -16.26 8.77 -14.21
N LEU A 15 -15.86 9.15 -12.98
CA LEU A 15 -16.24 8.47 -11.75
C LEU A 15 -17.56 9.07 -11.21
N HIS A 16 -18.59 8.24 -11.08
CA HIS A 16 -19.91 8.67 -10.64
C HIS A 16 -20.44 7.77 -9.52
N VAL A 17 -21.28 8.33 -8.66
CA VAL A 17 -22.10 7.53 -7.74
C VAL A 17 -23.28 6.96 -8.52
N VAL A 18 -23.47 5.65 -8.44
CA VAL A 18 -24.53 4.92 -9.14
C VAL A 18 -25.25 3.97 -8.20
N ASP A 19 -26.49 3.64 -8.56
CA ASP A 19 -27.25 2.57 -7.91
C ASP A 19 -27.15 1.29 -8.78
N LEU A 20 -26.55 0.24 -8.21
CA LEU A 20 -26.37 -1.06 -8.83
C LEU A 20 -27.21 -2.12 -8.08
N PRO A 21 -27.60 -3.23 -8.74
CA PRO A 21 -28.10 -4.40 -8.01
C PRO A 21 -27.07 -4.87 -6.97
N THR A 22 -27.55 -5.30 -5.81
CA THR A 22 -26.66 -5.95 -4.84
C THR A 22 -26.19 -7.29 -5.44
N PRO A 23 -24.88 -7.54 -5.51
CA PRO A 23 -24.38 -8.78 -6.11
C PRO A 23 -24.75 -9.99 -5.24
N VAL A 24 -24.90 -11.14 -5.88
CA VAL A 24 -25.22 -12.42 -5.22
C VAL A 24 -23.98 -13.30 -5.27
N PRO A 25 -23.48 -13.80 -4.13
CA PRO A 25 -22.31 -14.66 -4.12
C PRO A 25 -22.63 -16.04 -4.70
N GLY A 26 -21.73 -16.56 -5.53
CA GLY A 26 -21.76 -17.95 -6.00
C GLY A 26 -21.20 -18.94 -4.97
N ALA A 27 -21.16 -20.21 -5.34
CA ALA A 27 -20.58 -21.25 -4.49
C ALA A 27 -19.11 -20.94 -4.16
N GLY A 28 -18.74 -21.03 -2.88
CA GLY A 28 -17.38 -20.72 -2.41
C GLY A 28 -17.03 -19.23 -2.31
N GLN A 29 -18.01 -18.33 -2.53
CA GLN A 29 -17.84 -16.90 -2.38
C GLN A 29 -18.54 -16.38 -1.12
N VAL A 30 -18.18 -15.17 -0.73
CA VAL A 30 -18.82 -14.38 0.32
C VAL A 30 -19.33 -13.07 -0.26
N LEU A 31 -20.46 -12.60 0.28
CA LEU A 31 -20.91 -11.21 0.17
C LEU A 31 -20.50 -10.48 1.44
N VAL A 32 -19.64 -9.48 1.30
CA VAL A 32 -19.22 -8.62 2.40
C VAL A 32 -19.96 -7.29 2.31
N ARG A 33 -20.66 -6.93 3.38
CA ARG A 33 -21.16 -5.56 3.58
C ARG A 33 -20.00 -4.70 4.03
N ILE A 34 -19.59 -3.77 3.19
CA ILE A 34 -18.46 -2.88 3.45
C ILE A 34 -18.86 -1.85 4.51
N LYS A 35 -18.02 -1.69 5.50
CA LYS A 35 -18.12 -0.67 6.56
C LYS A 35 -17.15 0.47 6.35
N ALA A 36 -16.02 0.19 5.70
CA ALA A 36 -15.02 1.17 5.32
C ALA A 36 -14.21 0.67 4.13
N ALA A 37 -13.86 1.55 3.22
CA ALA A 37 -13.05 1.28 2.04
C ALA A 37 -11.88 2.26 1.94
N GLY A 38 -10.66 1.77 1.84
CA GLY A 38 -9.46 2.59 1.74
C GLY A 38 -9.24 3.10 0.33
N LEU A 39 -9.01 4.41 0.19
CA LEU A 39 -8.63 5.02 -1.09
C LEU A 39 -7.11 5.10 -1.20
N ASN A 40 -6.56 4.49 -2.25
CA ASN A 40 -5.13 4.46 -2.55
C ASN A 40 -4.79 5.27 -3.81
N PRO A 41 -3.54 5.78 -3.93
CA PRO A 41 -3.09 6.39 -5.18
C PRO A 41 -3.21 5.48 -6.42
N SER A 42 -3.15 4.15 -6.23
CA SER A 42 -3.36 3.18 -7.31
C SER A 42 -4.79 3.18 -7.83
N ASP A 43 -5.80 3.42 -6.98
CA ASP A 43 -7.20 3.48 -7.39
C ASP A 43 -7.44 4.72 -8.25
N VAL A 44 -6.82 5.85 -7.90
CA VAL A 44 -6.83 7.08 -8.71
C VAL A 44 -6.16 6.84 -10.06
N LYS A 45 -4.96 6.25 -10.06
CA LYS A 45 -4.22 5.91 -11.29
C LYS A 45 -5.00 4.95 -12.18
N ASN A 46 -5.82 4.08 -11.59
CA ASN A 46 -6.69 3.16 -12.33
C ASN A 46 -7.76 3.93 -13.11
N VAL A 47 -8.49 4.83 -12.48
CA VAL A 47 -9.49 5.68 -13.16
C VAL A 47 -8.83 6.55 -14.24
N LEU A 48 -7.59 7.02 -13.98
CA LEU A 48 -6.79 7.78 -14.94
C LEU A 48 -6.17 6.94 -16.09
N GLY A 49 -6.51 5.62 -16.18
CA GLY A 49 -6.08 4.77 -17.29
C GLY A 49 -4.60 4.38 -17.29
N ARG A 50 -3.94 4.43 -16.14
CA ARG A 50 -2.52 4.04 -16.03
C ARG A 50 -2.30 2.53 -16.00
N PHE A 51 -3.39 1.73 -15.99
CA PHE A 51 -3.35 0.27 -16.00
C PHE A 51 -4.15 -0.26 -17.21
N PRO A 52 -3.48 -0.86 -18.20
CA PRO A 52 -4.09 -1.21 -19.48
C PRO A 52 -5.03 -2.43 -19.42
N TYR A 53 -5.10 -3.12 -18.29
CA TYR A 53 -5.84 -4.35 -18.09
C TYR A 53 -7.17 -4.19 -17.33
N THR A 54 -7.55 -2.97 -16.96
CA THR A 54 -8.82 -2.71 -16.27
C THR A 54 -10.00 -2.97 -17.22
N THR A 55 -10.93 -3.79 -16.77
CA THR A 55 -12.18 -4.04 -17.52
C THR A 55 -13.27 -3.05 -17.09
N LEU A 56 -14.06 -2.56 -18.07
CA LEU A 56 -15.07 -1.51 -17.87
C LEU A 56 -16.48 -2.01 -18.23
N PRO A 57 -17.56 -1.48 -17.62
CA PRO A 57 -17.54 -0.55 -16.49
C PRO A 57 -17.00 -1.19 -15.21
N ARG A 58 -16.50 -0.37 -14.25
CA ARG A 58 -15.84 -0.91 -13.06
C ARG A 58 -16.14 -0.08 -11.80
N VAL A 59 -16.42 -0.76 -10.69
CA VAL A 59 -16.36 -0.17 -9.35
C VAL A 59 -14.91 -0.22 -8.88
N PRO A 60 -14.25 0.92 -8.60
CA PRO A 60 -12.87 0.93 -8.15
C PRO A 60 -12.71 0.56 -6.66
N GLY A 61 -11.48 0.61 -6.17
CA GLY A 61 -11.13 0.36 -4.78
C GLY A 61 -10.67 -1.08 -4.53
N ARG A 62 -9.61 -1.20 -3.74
CA ARG A 62 -8.99 -2.50 -3.42
C ARG A 62 -9.14 -2.87 -1.96
N ASP A 63 -8.93 -1.90 -1.07
CA ASP A 63 -8.89 -2.12 0.38
C ASP A 63 -10.28 -1.98 0.98
N PHE A 64 -10.66 -2.93 1.82
CA PHE A 64 -11.94 -2.88 2.52
C PHE A 64 -11.85 -3.51 3.91
N ALA A 65 -12.80 -3.12 4.76
CA ALA A 65 -13.18 -3.84 5.96
C ALA A 65 -14.71 -3.82 6.10
N GLY A 66 -15.27 -4.93 6.56
CA GLY A 66 -16.72 -5.09 6.62
C GLY A 66 -17.15 -6.35 7.34
N VAL A 67 -18.40 -6.73 7.12
CA VAL A 67 -19.03 -7.91 7.75
C VAL A 67 -19.55 -8.85 6.67
N VAL A 68 -19.30 -10.14 6.81
CA VAL A 68 -19.82 -11.17 5.91
C VAL A 68 -21.33 -11.34 6.14
N GLU A 69 -22.13 -11.04 5.13
CA GLU A 69 -23.59 -11.20 5.19
C GLU A 69 -24.10 -12.48 4.53
N GLN A 70 -23.37 -12.98 3.50
CA GLN A 70 -23.71 -14.26 2.84
C GLN A 70 -22.45 -15.04 2.52
N GLY A 71 -22.54 -16.37 2.55
CA GLY A 71 -21.44 -17.28 2.24
C GLY A 71 -21.41 -18.51 3.14
N PRO A 72 -20.27 -19.18 3.29
CA PRO A 72 -20.11 -20.32 4.19
C PRO A 72 -20.51 -19.99 5.63
N ALA A 73 -21.24 -20.91 6.28
CA ALA A 73 -21.83 -20.66 7.61
C ALA A 73 -20.83 -20.19 8.68
N GLN A 74 -19.58 -20.69 8.63
CA GLN A 74 -18.54 -20.32 9.59
C GLN A 74 -18.03 -18.88 9.44
N LEU A 75 -18.33 -18.22 8.32
CA LEU A 75 -17.93 -16.84 8.04
C LEU A 75 -19.05 -15.82 8.29
N LEU A 76 -20.31 -16.27 8.39
CA LEU A 76 -21.46 -15.38 8.58
C LEU A 76 -21.29 -14.53 9.83
N GLY A 77 -21.49 -13.22 9.69
CA GLY A 77 -21.37 -12.23 10.76
C GLY A 77 -19.93 -11.93 11.18
N GLN A 78 -18.91 -12.57 10.58
CA GLN A 78 -17.51 -12.27 10.90
C GLN A 78 -17.12 -10.90 10.36
N GLU A 79 -16.38 -10.16 11.17
CA GLU A 79 -15.70 -8.94 10.76
C GLU A 79 -14.43 -9.31 9.99
N VAL A 80 -14.35 -8.84 8.75
CA VAL A 80 -13.28 -9.19 7.81
C VAL A 80 -12.66 -7.95 7.19
N TRP A 81 -11.46 -8.12 6.69
CA TRP A 81 -10.77 -7.15 5.85
C TRP A 81 -10.09 -7.83 4.68
N GLY A 82 -9.79 -7.07 3.63
CA GLY A 82 -9.22 -7.64 2.42
C GLY A 82 -8.64 -6.60 1.48
N THR A 83 -7.86 -7.12 0.53
CA THR A 83 -7.33 -6.43 -0.65
C THR A 83 -6.94 -7.48 -1.68
N GLY A 84 -6.65 -7.07 -2.93
CA GLY A 84 -6.15 -7.98 -3.96
C GLY A 84 -6.14 -7.34 -5.33
N LYS A 85 -5.47 -7.99 -6.28
CA LYS A 85 -5.31 -7.49 -7.66
C LYS A 85 -6.63 -7.47 -8.45
N GLU A 86 -7.55 -8.34 -8.10
CA GLU A 86 -8.81 -8.47 -8.84
C GLU A 86 -9.72 -7.28 -8.60
N LEU A 87 -9.76 -6.80 -7.35
CA LEU A 87 -10.68 -5.77 -6.89
C LEU A 87 -10.36 -4.41 -7.53
N GLY A 88 -11.39 -3.83 -8.15
CA GLY A 88 -11.28 -2.55 -8.82
C GLY A 88 -10.65 -2.60 -10.22
N PHE A 89 -10.16 -3.77 -10.67
CA PHE A 89 -9.53 -3.97 -11.99
C PHE A 89 -10.28 -5.00 -12.84
N PHE A 90 -10.35 -6.23 -12.41
CA PHE A 90 -11.01 -7.34 -13.13
C PHE A 90 -12.37 -7.68 -12.56
N ALA A 91 -12.57 -7.41 -11.28
CA ALA A 91 -13.82 -7.54 -10.56
C ALA A 91 -14.18 -6.21 -9.92
N ASP A 92 -15.44 -6.02 -9.57
CA ASP A 92 -15.87 -4.82 -8.85
C ASP A 92 -15.19 -4.73 -7.49
N GLY A 93 -14.78 -3.52 -7.16
CA GLY A 93 -13.96 -3.23 -6.00
C GLY A 93 -14.75 -2.78 -4.78
N SER A 94 -14.03 -2.20 -3.86
CA SER A 94 -14.51 -1.87 -2.52
C SER A 94 -15.23 -0.53 -2.36
N HIS A 95 -15.20 0.34 -3.37
CA HIS A 95 -15.88 1.64 -3.27
C HIS A 95 -17.38 1.50 -3.57
N ALA A 96 -18.04 0.64 -2.80
CA ALA A 96 -19.46 0.29 -2.85
C ALA A 96 -19.95 -0.21 -1.49
N GLN A 97 -21.26 -0.34 -1.33
CA GLN A 97 -21.84 -0.90 -0.10
C GLN A 97 -21.55 -2.40 0.08
N TYR A 98 -21.32 -3.12 -1.00
CA TYR A 98 -21.07 -4.56 -0.97
C TYR A 98 -20.00 -4.96 -1.98
N VAL A 99 -19.28 -6.03 -1.66
CA VAL A 99 -18.34 -6.71 -2.56
C VAL A 99 -18.50 -8.22 -2.46
N VAL A 100 -18.38 -8.91 -3.60
CA VAL A 100 -18.33 -10.37 -3.68
C VAL A 100 -16.92 -10.80 -4.05
N LEU A 101 -16.40 -11.78 -3.32
CA LEU A 101 -15.07 -12.35 -3.57
C LEU A 101 -15.01 -13.80 -3.06
N PRO A 102 -14.00 -14.60 -3.45
CA PRO A 102 -13.79 -15.94 -2.90
C PRO A 102 -13.71 -15.90 -1.36
N ALA A 103 -14.29 -16.90 -0.71
CA ALA A 103 -14.28 -16.99 0.76
C ALA A 103 -12.87 -17.05 1.37
N GLN A 104 -11.89 -17.56 0.62
CA GLN A 104 -10.47 -17.56 1.00
C GLN A 104 -9.79 -16.18 0.80
N GLY A 105 -10.47 -15.25 0.14
CA GLY A 105 -9.97 -13.90 -0.14
C GLY A 105 -10.22 -12.89 0.97
N VAL A 106 -10.83 -13.29 2.08
CA VAL A 106 -11.02 -12.45 3.27
C VAL A 106 -10.16 -12.95 4.42
N ALA A 107 -9.61 -12.02 5.17
CA ALA A 107 -8.94 -12.28 6.44
C ALA A 107 -9.81 -11.78 7.59
N ARG A 108 -9.62 -12.33 8.79
CA ARG A 108 -10.29 -11.85 10.00
C ARG A 108 -9.75 -10.47 10.39
N LYS A 109 -10.66 -9.50 10.55
CA LYS A 109 -10.26 -8.15 11.01
C LYS A 109 -9.67 -8.23 12.43
N PRO A 110 -8.49 -7.62 12.68
CA PRO A 110 -7.92 -7.54 14.03
C PRO A 110 -8.91 -6.89 15.02
N ARG A 111 -8.97 -7.41 16.24
CA ARG A 111 -9.96 -6.98 17.25
C ARG A 111 -9.82 -5.52 17.64
N HIS A 112 -8.59 -5.03 17.69
CA HIS A 112 -8.27 -3.67 18.14
C HIS A 112 -8.35 -2.61 17.05
N LEU A 113 -8.56 -3.00 15.79
CA LEU A 113 -8.74 -2.07 14.69
C LEU A 113 -10.22 -1.72 14.49
N SER A 114 -10.52 -0.44 14.29
CA SER A 114 -11.79 -0.03 13.71
C SER A 114 -11.87 -0.48 12.25
N PHE A 115 -13.06 -0.44 11.63
CA PHE A 115 -13.20 -0.75 10.20
C PHE A 115 -12.40 0.23 9.33
N ALA A 116 -12.40 1.51 9.68
CA ALA A 116 -11.63 2.54 8.97
C ALA A 116 -10.11 2.25 9.06
N GLN A 117 -9.62 1.92 10.25
CA GLN A 117 -8.22 1.53 10.43
C GLN A 117 -7.86 0.30 9.62
N ALA A 118 -8.65 -0.77 9.68
CA ALA A 118 -8.39 -2.00 8.91
C ALA A 118 -8.40 -1.75 7.40
N ALA A 119 -9.37 -0.97 6.89
CA ALA A 119 -9.47 -0.60 5.47
C ALA A 119 -8.31 0.30 4.99
N SER A 120 -7.56 0.92 5.89
CA SER A 120 -6.42 1.77 5.52
C SER A 120 -5.14 1.01 5.18
N LEU A 121 -5.06 -0.28 5.51
CA LEU A 121 -3.81 -1.03 5.63
C LEU A 121 -3.54 -2.01 4.46
N GLY A 122 -4.54 -2.44 3.71
CA GLY A 122 -4.43 -3.54 2.74
C GLY A 122 -3.27 -3.36 1.76
N VAL A 123 -3.40 -2.45 0.81
CA VAL A 123 -2.36 -2.16 -0.21
C VAL A 123 -1.03 -1.72 0.42
N PRO A 124 -1.00 -0.78 1.39
CA PRO A 124 0.26 -0.37 1.99
C PRO A 124 1.06 -1.52 2.61
N TYR A 125 0.41 -2.36 3.41
CA TYR A 125 1.09 -3.43 4.14
C TYR A 125 1.48 -4.60 3.25
N THR A 126 0.64 -5.01 2.29
CA THR A 126 0.97 -6.08 1.34
C THR A 126 2.12 -5.66 0.41
N THR A 127 2.15 -4.39 -0.02
CA THR A 127 3.26 -3.85 -0.83
C THR A 127 4.57 -3.80 -0.04
N ALA A 128 4.52 -3.30 1.19
CA ALA A 128 5.68 -3.25 2.07
C ALA A 128 6.20 -4.65 2.41
N TRP A 129 5.30 -5.59 2.70
CA TRP A 129 5.65 -6.99 2.96
C TRP A 129 6.41 -7.62 1.79
N ASP A 130 5.88 -7.49 0.56
CA ASP A 130 6.55 -7.99 -0.65
C ASP A 130 7.95 -7.40 -0.82
N ALA A 131 8.09 -6.09 -0.58
CA ALA A 131 9.39 -5.43 -0.64
C ALA A 131 10.39 -6.01 0.37
N LEU A 132 9.98 -6.20 1.62
CA LEU A 132 10.83 -6.72 2.68
C LEU A 132 11.19 -8.20 2.44
N GLU A 133 10.23 -9.03 2.02
CA GLU A 133 10.45 -10.45 1.71
C GLU A 133 11.44 -10.61 0.55
N ARG A 134 11.14 -10.00 -0.60
CA ARG A 134 11.95 -10.18 -1.81
C ARG A 134 13.32 -9.52 -1.72
N SER A 135 13.47 -8.53 -0.83
CA SER A 135 14.78 -7.94 -0.54
C SER A 135 15.51 -8.64 0.59
N GLY A 136 14.94 -9.66 1.21
CA GLY A 136 15.58 -10.46 2.25
C GLY A 136 15.80 -9.69 3.57
N VAL A 137 14.89 -8.79 3.93
CA VAL A 137 14.98 -8.03 5.17
C VAL A 137 14.70 -8.93 6.38
N ALA A 138 15.67 -9.05 7.27
CA ALA A 138 15.66 -9.90 8.45
C ALA A 138 16.23 -9.13 9.67
N ARG A 139 16.36 -9.82 10.80
CA ARG A 139 16.97 -9.27 12.01
C ARG A 139 18.38 -8.73 11.71
N GLY A 140 18.62 -7.49 12.10
CA GLY A 140 19.91 -6.81 11.94
C GLY A 140 20.16 -6.20 10.56
N THR A 141 19.30 -6.45 9.54
CA THR A 141 19.45 -5.83 8.21
C THR A 141 19.40 -4.31 8.32
N ARG A 142 20.38 -3.63 7.74
CA ARG A 142 20.44 -2.16 7.63
C ARG A 142 19.55 -1.71 6.49
N LEU A 143 18.33 -1.29 6.84
CA LEU A 143 17.30 -0.89 5.89
C LEU A 143 17.14 0.63 5.86
N LEU A 144 17.23 1.21 4.68
CA LEU A 144 16.80 2.59 4.40
C LEU A 144 15.44 2.55 3.69
N VAL A 145 14.46 3.28 4.22
CA VAL A 145 13.15 3.48 3.57
C VAL A 145 13.01 4.93 3.13
N ILE A 146 12.85 5.16 1.83
CA ILE A 146 12.72 6.49 1.24
C ILE A 146 11.24 6.76 0.93
N GLY A 147 10.68 7.79 1.57
CA GLY A 147 9.31 8.26 1.43
C GLY A 147 8.62 8.46 2.78
N GLY A 148 7.54 9.23 2.79
CA GLY A 148 6.75 9.54 3.98
C GLY A 148 5.26 9.19 3.81
N GLY A 149 4.92 8.26 2.90
CA GLY A 149 3.56 7.81 2.67
C GLY A 149 3.23 6.48 3.35
N ALA A 150 2.00 6.01 3.21
CA ALA A 150 1.48 4.83 3.90
C ALA A 150 2.33 3.55 3.66
N VAL A 151 2.88 3.33 2.46
CA VAL A 151 3.75 2.18 2.17
C VAL A 151 5.08 2.29 2.91
N ALA A 152 5.66 3.49 2.98
CA ALA A 152 6.91 3.70 3.72
C ALA A 152 6.70 3.47 5.22
N SER A 153 5.62 4.00 5.80
CA SER A 153 5.26 3.77 7.20
C SER A 153 5.04 2.28 7.51
N ALA A 154 4.33 1.57 6.62
CA ALA A 154 4.13 0.13 6.74
C ALA A 154 5.46 -0.65 6.69
N ALA A 155 6.37 -0.26 5.78
CA ALA A 155 7.68 -0.90 5.66
C ALA A 155 8.54 -0.71 6.92
N LEU A 156 8.58 0.51 7.47
CA LEU A 156 9.30 0.80 8.71
C LEU A 156 8.75 -0.01 9.88
N ALA A 157 7.41 -0.06 10.04
CA ALA A 157 6.76 -0.80 11.10
C ALA A 157 7.03 -2.31 11.00
N LEU A 158 6.82 -2.90 9.82
CA LEU A 158 7.07 -4.34 9.58
C LEU A 158 8.55 -4.70 9.73
N ALA A 159 9.46 -3.85 9.25
CA ALA A 159 10.89 -4.09 9.41
C ALA A 159 11.33 -4.04 10.88
N LYS A 160 10.73 -3.16 11.69
CA LYS A 160 10.97 -3.11 13.14
C LYS A 160 10.51 -4.40 13.83
N VAL A 161 9.35 -4.94 13.44
CA VAL A 161 8.87 -6.26 13.94
C VAL A 161 9.85 -7.37 13.58
N ARG A 162 10.47 -7.33 12.41
CA ARG A 162 11.53 -8.28 11.99
C ARG A 162 12.87 -8.09 12.71
N GLY A 163 13.02 -7.01 13.48
CA GLY A 163 14.27 -6.68 14.17
C GLY A 163 15.35 -6.11 13.26
N ALA A 164 14.98 -5.52 12.12
CA ALA A 164 15.90 -4.80 11.24
C ALA A 164 16.34 -3.46 11.87
N GLN A 165 17.50 -2.99 11.48
CA GLN A 165 17.95 -1.63 11.77
C GLN A 165 17.33 -0.70 10.73
N VAL A 166 16.40 0.16 11.14
CA VAL A 166 15.63 1.00 10.22
C VAL A 166 16.13 2.44 10.23
N LEU A 167 16.27 3.01 9.04
CA LEU A 167 16.55 4.41 8.79
C LEU A 167 15.46 4.91 7.83
N ALA A 168 14.75 5.95 8.24
CA ALA A 168 13.76 6.60 7.40
C ALA A 168 14.41 7.76 6.62
N ALA A 169 13.83 8.11 5.48
CA ALA A 169 14.25 9.28 4.73
C ALA A 169 13.06 9.95 4.03
N ALA A 170 12.90 11.24 4.16
CA ALA A 170 11.83 11.99 3.54
C ALA A 170 12.31 13.36 3.05
N ARG A 171 11.61 13.92 2.04
CA ARG A 171 11.96 15.22 1.44
C ARG A 171 11.27 16.40 2.13
N ARG A 172 10.01 16.23 2.55
CA ARG A 172 9.24 17.30 3.21
C ARG A 172 9.55 17.33 4.69
N VAL A 173 9.78 18.54 5.23
CA VAL A 173 10.13 18.74 6.65
C VAL A 173 9.06 18.16 7.57
N GLU A 174 7.78 18.32 7.22
CA GLU A 174 6.68 17.80 8.03
C GLU A 174 6.70 16.27 8.10
N GLN A 175 7.11 15.61 7.02
CA GLN A 175 7.27 14.14 6.99
C GLN A 175 8.47 13.69 7.82
N VAL A 176 9.58 14.43 7.78
CA VAL A 176 10.75 14.16 8.63
C VAL A 176 10.35 14.24 10.10
N GLN A 177 9.72 15.35 10.50
CA GLN A 177 9.27 15.54 11.87
C GLN A 177 8.29 14.46 12.34
N ALA A 178 7.35 14.05 11.47
CA ALA A 178 6.40 12.99 11.78
C ALA A 178 7.08 11.62 11.98
N LEU A 179 8.11 11.29 11.18
CA LEU A 179 8.89 10.06 11.33
C LEU A 179 9.76 10.08 12.59
N GLU A 180 10.39 11.21 12.90
CA GLU A 180 11.16 11.39 14.14
C GLU A 180 10.28 11.28 15.39
N ALA A 181 9.06 11.86 15.35
CA ALA A 181 8.09 11.76 16.43
C ALA A 181 7.63 10.30 16.67
N GLN A 182 7.67 9.45 15.64
CA GLN A 182 7.43 8.01 15.75
C GLN A 182 8.67 7.21 16.23
N GLY A 183 9.78 7.90 16.52
CA GLY A 183 11.01 7.29 17.02
C GLY A 183 11.87 6.62 15.94
N TYR A 184 11.75 7.00 14.68
CA TYR A 184 12.64 6.54 13.62
C TYR A 184 13.81 7.50 13.42
N PRO A 185 15.08 7.03 13.38
CA PRO A 185 16.18 7.80 12.84
C PRO A 185 15.81 8.23 11.41
N THR A 186 15.92 9.52 11.09
CA THR A 186 15.38 10.04 9.82
C THR A 186 16.37 10.96 9.12
N LEU A 187 16.57 10.77 7.83
CA LEU A 187 17.32 11.66 6.95
C LEU A 187 16.39 12.66 6.27
N HIS A 188 16.78 13.92 6.26
CA HIS A 188 16.14 14.94 5.45
C HIS A 188 16.78 14.97 4.06
N LEU A 189 16.02 14.51 3.07
CA LEU A 189 16.48 14.42 1.67
C LEU A 189 16.34 15.77 0.99
N GLN A 190 17.47 16.41 0.69
CA GLN A 190 17.51 17.70 -0.03
C GLN A 190 18.09 17.52 -1.44
N GLN A 191 19.26 16.94 -1.53
CA GLN A 191 20.01 16.75 -2.78
C GLN A 191 20.37 15.26 -2.96
N PRO A 192 20.11 14.66 -4.13
CA PRO A 192 20.41 13.24 -4.38
C PRO A 192 21.88 12.88 -4.14
N GLU A 193 22.79 13.79 -4.44
CA GLU A 193 24.23 13.60 -4.34
C GLU A 193 24.71 13.40 -2.89
N THR A 194 23.97 13.90 -1.92
CA THR A 194 24.32 13.80 -0.49
C THR A 194 23.87 12.48 0.15
N LEU A 195 22.98 11.73 -0.48
CA LEU A 195 22.37 10.53 0.13
C LEU A 195 23.39 9.50 0.59
N ALA A 196 24.40 9.23 -0.24
CA ALA A 196 25.43 8.23 0.09
C ALA A 196 26.24 8.63 1.32
N ALA A 197 26.60 9.90 1.45
CA ALA A 197 27.31 10.40 2.61
C ALA A 197 26.44 10.35 3.89
N GLN A 198 25.20 10.82 3.82
CA GLN A 198 24.24 10.75 4.93
C GLN A 198 23.99 9.32 5.41
N VAL A 199 23.86 8.36 4.49
CA VAL A 199 23.68 6.95 4.85
C VAL A 199 24.93 6.38 5.49
N ALA A 200 26.15 6.77 5.01
CA ALA A 200 27.41 6.29 5.56
C ALA A 200 27.67 6.75 7.00
N GLU A 201 27.14 7.92 7.39
CA GLU A 201 27.19 8.41 8.78
C GLU A 201 26.42 7.51 9.76
N VAL A 202 25.33 6.89 9.29
CA VAL A 202 24.48 6.01 10.11
C VAL A 202 24.85 4.54 9.93
N TYR A 203 25.10 4.13 8.69
CA TYR A 203 25.41 2.78 8.30
C TYR A 203 26.78 2.68 7.69
N ALA A 204 27.80 2.35 8.49
CA ALA A 204 29.13 2.09 8.00
C ALA A 204 29.09 1.02 6.88
N GLY A 205 29.61 1.38 5.70
CA GLY A 205 29.59 0.53 4.51
C GLY A 205 28.26 0.54 3.71
N GLY A 206 27.30 1.41 4.05
CA GLY A 206 26.05 1.61 3.32
C GLY A 206 24.87 0.77 3.81
N ALA A 207 23.71 0.97 3.19
CA ALA A 207 22.49 0.22 3.49
C ALA A 207 22.48 -1.13 2.74
N GLU A 208 22.10 -2.21 3.40
CA GLU A 208 21.96 -3.54 2.77
C GLU A 208 20.70 -3.64 1.94
N VAL A 209 19.65 -2.94 2.36
CA VAL A 209 18.43 -2.79 1.58
C VAL A 209 18.01 -1.32 1.58
N ILE A 210 17.64 -0.82 0.40
CA ILE A 210 17.04 0.50 0.22
C ILE A 210 15.67 0.29 -0.42
N PHE A 211 14.61 0.79 0.22
CA PHE A 211 13.27 0.74 -0.34
C PHE A 211 12.85 2.15 -0.77
N ASP A 212 12.92 2.43 -2.08
CA ASP A 212 12.43 3.68 -2.66
C ASP A 212 10.94 3.56 -3.00
N THR A 213 10.10 4.20 -2.18
CA THR A 213 8.65 4.23 -2.41
C THR A 213 8.20 5.38 -3.32
N THR A 214 9.13 6.22 -3.76
CA THR A 214 8.83 7.44 -4.54
C THR A 214 9.08 7.29 -6.03
N GLY A 215 10.03 6.43 -6.42
CA GLY A 215 10.46 6.21 -7.80
C GLY A 215 11.47 7.22 -8.34
N PHE A 216 11.99 8.13 -7.50
CA PHE A 216 12.93 9.18 -7.93
C PHE A 216 14.35 9.01 -7.41
N TRP A 217 14.54 8.17 -6.38
CA TRP A 217 15.82 8.04 -5.69
C TRP A 217 16.67 6.85 -6.13
N LEU A 218 16.18 6.04 -7.09
CA LEU A 218 16.93 4.87 -7.56
C LEU A 218 18.36 5.20 -7.98
N PRO A 219 18.65 6.23 -8.79
CA PRO A 219 20.03 6.56 -9.16
C PRO A 219 20.92 6.92 -7.97
N ALA A 220 20.42 7.74 -7.04
CA ALA A 220 21.13 8.16 -5.84
C ALA A 220 21.30 7.03 -4.80
N SER A 221 20.40 6.04 -4.82
CA SER A 221 20.45 4.88 -3.94
C SER A 221 21.63 3.95 -4.25
N VAL A 222 22.08 3.88 -5.50
CA VAL A 222 23.18 2.99 -5.89
C VAL A 222 24.48 3.30 -5.14
N PRO A 223 24.97 4.55 -5.06
CA PRO A 223 26.15 4.87 -4.24
C PRO A 223 25.97 4.60 -2.73
N ALA A 224 24.74 4.76 -2.20
CA ALA A 224 24.41 4.53 -0.80
C ALA A 224 24.30 3.05 -0.41
N LEU A 225 24.30 2.13 -1.39
CA LEU A 225 24.13 0.70 -1.19
C LEU A 225 25.38 0.05 -0.60
N ALA A 226 25.21 -0.89 0.28
CA ALA A 226 26.28 -1.80 0.72
C ALA A 226 26.66 -2.80 -0.39
N THR A 227 27.79 -3.48 -0.23
CA THR A 227 28.17 -4.60 -1.10
C THR A 227 27.11 -5.71 -1.03
N PHE A 228 26.68 -6.22 -2.20
CA PHE A 228 25.57 -7.18 -2.38
C PHE A 228 24.19 -6.68 -1.92
N GLY A 229 24.05 -5.37 -1.72
CA GLY A 229 22.78 -4.78 -1.31
C GLY A 229 21.71 -4.80 -2.40
N ARG A 230 20.49 -4.51 -2.01
CA ARG A 230 19.29 -4.54 -2.88
C ARG A 230 18.54 -3.22 -2.80
N ILE A 231 18.04 -2.74 -3.95
CA ILE A 231 17.16 -1.58 -4.02
C ILE A 231 15.78 -2.06 -4.48
N ALA A 232 14.78 -1.97 -3.60
CA ALA A 232 13.39 -2.24 -3.93
C ALA A 232 12.72 -0.96 -4.44
N ILE A 233 11.92 -1.05 -5.51
CA ILE A 233 11.18 0.06 -6.11
C ILE A 233 9.72 -0.33 -6.35
N ILE A 234 8.78 0.60 -6.10
CA ILE A 234 7.33 0.43 -6.35
C ILE A 234 6.76 1.49 -7.29
N ALA A 235 7.57 2.43 -7.70
CA ALA A 235 7.17 3.55 -8.55
C ALA A 235 8.30 3.93 -9.49
N ALA A 236 7.94 4.68 -10.52
CA ALA A 236 8.85 5.29 -11.47
C ALA A 236 8.37 6.69 -11.82
N PRO A 237 9.21 7.57 -12.42
CA PRO A 237 8.78 8.81 -13.05
C PRO A 237 7.68 8.57 -14.10
N VAL A 238 7.01 9.64 -14.52
CA VAL A 238 5.84 9.54 -15.44
C VAL A 238 6.20 8.91 -16.78
N ASP A 239 7.42 9.16 -17.27
CA ASP A 239 7.95 8.58 -18.51
C ASP A 239 8.40 7.10 -18.35
N GLY A 240 8.38 6.58 -17.12
CA GLY A 240 8.76 5.20 -16.79
C GLY A 240 10.25 4.93 -16.76
N HIS A 241 11.10 5.94 -16.91
CA HIS A 241 12.55 5.76 -17.07
C HIS A 241 13.37 6.47 -16.00
N VAL A 242 14.48 5.86 -15.59
CA VAL A 242 15.53 6.48 -14.78
C VAL A 242 16.90 6.10 -15.32
N GLN A 243 17.88 6.99 -15.20
CA GLN A 243 19.28 6.68 -15.51
C GLN A 243 19.88 5.88 -14.37
N LEU A 244 20.28 4.64 -14.63
CA LEU A 244 20.89 3.77 -13.63
C LEU A 244 22.43 3.85 -13.74
N PRO A 245 23.17 4.20 -12.66
CA PRO A 245 24.64 4.16 -12.66
C PRO A 245 25.15 2.69 -12.62
N ALA A 246 25.06 2.03 -13.77
CA ALA A 246 25.31 0.60 -13.93
C ALA A 246 26.72 0.16 -13.48
N LEU A 247 27.75 0.97 -13.77
CA LEU A 247 29.12 0.70 -13.33
C LEU A 247 29.23 0.64 -11.81
N ALA A 248 28.58 1.58 -11.10
CA ALA A 248 28.58 1.61 -9.64
C ALA A 248 27.79 0.42 -9.06
N LEU A 249 26.66 0.08 -9.69
CA LEU A 249 25.80 -1.03 -9.25
C LEU A 249 26.55 -2.38 -9.35
N TYR A 250 27.13 -2.70 -10.53
CA TYR A 250 27.80 -3.99 -10.69
C TYR A 250 29.05 -4.10 -9.81
N ARG A 251 29.79 -3.01 -9.57
CA ARG A 251 30.96 -3.02 -8.67
C ARG A 251 30.59 -3.33 -7.21
N LYS A 252 29.37 -3.02 -6.81
CA LYS A 252 28.83 -3.39 -5.50
C LYS A 252 28.19 -4.79 -5.49
N GLY A 253 28.08 -5.46 -6.64
CA GLY A 253 27.29 -6.69 -6.74
C GLY A 253 25.82 -6.46 -6.40
N GLY A 254 25.35 -5.22 -6.57
CA GLY A 254 24.01 -4.81 -6.17
C GLY A 254 22.91 -5.28 -7.12
N SER A 255 21.67 -5.29 -6.65
CA SER A 255 20.50 -5.64 -7.46
C SER A 255 19.35 -4.66 -7.26
N VAL A 256 18.48 -4.57 -8.28
CA VAL A 256 17.22 -3.81 -8.23
C VAL A 256 16.05 -4.78 -8.27
N VAL A 257 15.10 -4.63 -7.34
CA VAL A 257 13.93 -5.49 -7.17
C VAL A 257 12.66 -4.67 -7.43
N GLY A 258 11.95 -4.98 -8.50
CA GLY A 258 10.65 -4.39 -8.81
C GLY A 258 9.57 -5.01 -7.92
N ILE A 259 8.79 -4.18 -7.23
CA ILE A 259 7.72 -4.58 -6.32
C ILE A 259 6.38 -4.16 -6.89
N ASN A 260 5.43 -5.09 -6.96
CA ASN A 260 4.10 -4.81 -7.50
C ASN A 260 3.03 -5.64 -6.79
N SER A 261 2.26 -5.02 -5.90
CA SER A 261 1.17 -5.68 -5.18
C SER A 261 0.02 -6.15 -6.09
N LEU A 262 -0.04 -5.69 -7.35
CA LEU A 262 -1.00 -6.18 -8.35
C LEU A 262 -0.62 -7.55 -8.95
N LEU A 263 0.43 -8.18 -8.46
CA LEU A 263 0.75 -9.57 -8.79
C LEU A 263 0.09 -10.58 -7.84
N TYR A 264 -0.47 -10.11 -6.72
CA TYR A 264 -1.08 -10.95 -5.69
C TYR A 264 -2.60 -10.88 -5.72
N GLY A 265 -3.24 -12.04 -5.86
CA GLY A 265 -4.70 -12.20 -5.78
C GLY A 265 -5.22 -12.06 -4.35
N VAL A 266 -6.56 -11.97 -4.22
CA VAL A 266 -7.22 -11.77 -2.93
C VAL A 266 -6.84 -12.85 -1.91
N GLU A 267 -6.67 -14.12 -2.32
CA GLU A 267 -6.31 -15.22 -1.42
C GLU A 267 -4.89 -15.07 -0.85
N ALA A 268 -3.92 -14.73 -1.70
CA ALA A 268 -2.54 -14.50 -1.28
C ALA A 268 -2.46 -13.26 -0.34
N CYS A 269 -3.22 -12.22 -0.65
CA CYS A 269 -3.32 -11.05 0.20
C CYS A 269 -3.98 -11.39 1.55
N ALA A 270 -5.04 -12.21 1.57
CA ALA A 270 -5.68 -12.63 2.81
C ALA A 270 -4.71 -13.37 3.74
N ALA A 271 -3.85 -14.25 3.20
CA ALA A 271 -2.82 -14.91 4.00
C ALA A 271 -1.81 -13.94 4.63
N MET A 272 -1.41 -12.88 3.88
CA MET A 272 -0.57 -11.81 4.43
C MET A 272 -1.31 -11.03 5.52
N LEU A 273 -2.58 -10.68 5.28
CA LEU A 273 -3.41 -9.93 6.21
C LEU A 273 -3.65 -10.70 7.52
N GLU A 274 -3.81 -12.02 7.49
CA GLU A 274 -3.87 -12.86 8.70
C GLU A 274 -2.59 -12.74 9.55
N GLN A 275 -1.42 -12.67 8.91
CA GLN A 275 -0.16 -12.44 9.62
C GLN A 275 -0.10 -11.05 10.24
N PHE A 276 -0.51 -10.02 9.50
CA PHE A 276 -0.56 -8.65 10.03
C PHE A 276 -1.58 -8.52 11.15
N GLY A 277 -2.73 -9.22 11.02
CA GLY A 277 -3.76 -9.26 12.05
C GLY A 277 -3.22 -9.75 13.39
N ARG A 278 -2.40 -10.80 13.39
CA ARG A 278 -1.71 -11.26 14.60
C ARG A 278 -0.79 -10.19 15.19
N TYR A 279 0.00 -9.51 14.36
CA TYR A 279 0.90 -8.46 14.84
C TYR A 279 0.15 -7.27 15.45
N PHE A 280 -1.02 -6.90 14.90
CA PHE A 280 -1.88 -5.87 15.49
C PHE A 280 -2.50 -6.34 16.80
N ASP A 281 -3.01 -7.56 16.86
CA ASP A 281 -3.63 -8.12 18.09
C ASP A 281 -2.60 -8.30 19.22
N GLU A 282 -1.32 -8.51 18.89
CA GLU A 282 -0.19 -8.59 19.83
C GLU A 282 0.40 -7.20 20.17
N GLY A 283 -0.10 -6.12 19.58
CA GLY A 283 0.40 -4.76 19.81
C GLY A 283 1.81 -4.48 19.23
N LEU A 284 2.26 -5.28 18.28
CA LEU A 284 3.57 -5.14 17.63
C LEU A 284 3.59 -4.09 16.53
N LEU A 285 2.43 -3.76 15.97
CA LEU A 285 2.28 -2.74 14.93
C LEU A 285 1.52 -1.53 15.47
N PRO A 286 1.90 -0.31 15.07
CA PRO A 286 1.21 0.91 15.47
C PRO A 286 -0.19 0.98 14.84
N LEU A 287 -1.16 1.48 15.60
CA LEU A 287 -2.51 1.73 15.07
C LEU A 287 -2.46 2.89 14.08
N PRO A 288 -3.19 2.80 12.93
CA PRO A 288 -3.31 3.92 12.01
C PRO A 288 -3.99 5.12 12.65
N GLU A 289 -3.43 6.31 12.42
CA GLU A 289 -3.94 7.61 12.86
C GLU A 289 -4.13 8.55 11.67
N GLY A 290 -4.77 9.70 11.87
CA GLY A 290 -4.94 10.73 10.83
C GLY A 290 -5.77 10.26 9.64
N LEU A 291 -6.78 9.40 9.86
CA LEU A 291 -7.66 8.94 8.80
C LEU A 291 -8.76 9.96 8.53
N VAL A 292 -9.04 10.23 7.25
CA VAL A 292 -10.16 11.11 6.85
C VAL A 292 -11.30 10.23 6.35
N GLU A 293 -12.32 10.07 7.19
CA GLU A 293 -13.53 9.36 6.83
C GLU A 293 -14.49 10.30 6.07
N SER A 294 -15.03 9.81 4.97
CA SER A 294 -15.94 10.57 4.12
C SER A 294 -17.03 9.65 3.55
N PRO A 295 -18.27 10.10 3.42
CA PRO A 295 -19.31 9.31 2.78
C PRO A 295 -18.94 9.02 1.32
N LEU A 296 -19.43 7.91 0.79
CA LEU A 296 -19.16 7.45 -0.58
C LEU A 296 -19.50 8.51 -1.63
N GLU A 297 -20.53 9.31 -1.37
CA GLU A 297 -20.98 10.40 -2.24
C GLU A 297 -19.93 11.49 -2.46
N ARG A 298 -18.96 11.64 -1.55
CA ARG A 298 -17.82 12.55 -1.69
C ARG A 298 -16.61 11.90 -2.37
N GLY A 299 -16.78 10.70 -2.90
CA GLY A 299 -15.69 9.93 -3.48
C GLY A 299 -14.90 10.69 -4.55
N LEU A 300 -15.57 11.34 -5.50
CA LEU A 300 -14.89 12.12 -6.56
C LEU A 300 -13.99 13.22 -5.98
N GLU A 301 -14.46 13.92 -4.95
CA GLU A 301 -13.67 14.95 -4.25
C GLU A 301 -12.42 14.32 -3.61
N ARG A 302 -12.57 13.19 -2.92
CA ARG A 302 -11.44 12.48 -2.29
C ARG A 302 -10.45 11.95 -3.31
N TYR A 303 -10.92 11.44 -4.45
CA TYR A 303 -10.07 11.05 -5.57
C TYR A 303 -9.24 12.22 -6.13
N ALA A 304 -9.86 13.39 -6.27
CA ALA A 304 -9.16 14.60 -6.72
C ALA A 304 -8.08 15.06 -5.73
N GLU A 305 -8.34 15.00 -4.45
CA GLU A 305 -7.35 15.33 -3.40
C GLU A 305 -6.15 14.38 -3.41
N VAL A 306 -6.40 13.07 -3.48
CA VAL A 306 -5.34 12.05 -3.57
C VAL A 306 -4.52 12.24 -4.85
N ASN A 307 -5.16 12.59 -5.97
CA ASN A 307 -4.46 12.88 -7.22
C ASN A 307 -3.52 14.10 -7.12
N GLN A 308 -3.89 15.08 -6.29
CA GLN A 308 -3.05 16.27 -6.02
C GLN A 308 -1.92 16.00 -5.01
N GLY A 309 -1.80 14.77 -4.51
CA GLY A 309 -0.82 14.41 -3.48
C GLY A 309 -1.10 15.09 -2.13
N ARG A 310 -2.33 15.53 -1.93
CA ARG A 310 -2.77 16.13 -0.66
C ARG A 310 -3.13 15.01 0.31
N GLY A 311 -2.50 15.02 1.43
CA GLY A 311 -3.03 14.62 2.64
C GLY A 311 -2.91 13.22 3.16
N GLU A 312 -3.78 13.07 4.05
CA GLU A 312 -4.05 11.98 4.95
C GLU A 312 -4.63 10.78 4.21
N LYS A 313 -4.66 9.64 4.85
CA LYS A 313 -5.28 8.44 4.26
C LYS A 313 -6.80 8.61 4.24
N ASN A 314 -7.37 8.69 3.04
CA ASN A 314 -8.81 8.80 2.84
C ASN A 314 -9.49 7.42 2.94
N ILE A 315 -10.61 7.39 3.68
CA ILE A 315 -11.48 6.24 3.88
C ILE A 315 -12.88 6.62 3.42
N LEU A 316 -13.44 5.85 2.51
CA LEU A 316 -14.83 6.00 2.09
C LEU A 316 -15.74 5.11 2.96
N ILE A 317 -16.83 5.70 3.41
CA ILE A 317 -17.87 5.03 4.21
C ILE A 317 -19.10 4.88 3.31
N PRO A 318 -19.40 3.66 2.85
CA PRO A 318 -20.50 3.41 1.91
C PRO A 318 -21.89 3.42 2.55
#